data_8866f0f74c1352a64eb76dddfadb8181
#
_entry.id   8866f0f74c1352a64eb76dddfadb8181
#
_cell.length_a   1.000
_cell.length_b   1.000
_cell.length_c   1.000
_cell.angle_alpha   90.00
_cell.angle_beta   90.00
_cell.angle_gamma   90.00
#
_symmetry.space_group_name_H-M   'P 1'
#
loop_
_entity.id
_entity.type
_entity.pdbx_description
1 polymer ?
#
loop_
_entity_poly.entity_id
_entity_poly.type
_entity_poly.pdbx_seq_one_letter_code
_entity_poly.pdbx_strand_id
1 'polypeptide(L)'
;MKTIKYLSLAMLCVAVMTSCTSRESKINTLVNEHLSQTLDEPTSMKIESVSQPDSAFGLRYFTPKEKGFIFKSVKDATECLMERTNYMMDPNMNDAYAMTIADMEMQVSANLYGNLLGEAPKGVFSGWKVRTSYTAKSKYGCYFKAQRWFFIDKDCKSVIKYFDLPIVGGHSNKKGASKGLKQKRHTNQK
;
A
#
# COMPACT_ATOMS: atom_id res chain seq x y z
N MET A 1 -31.34 4.02 44.89
CA MET A 1 -29.91 4.27 44.65
C MET A 1 -29.24 3.33 43.64
N LYS A 2 -29.69 2.10 43.41
CA LYS A 2 -29.07 1.18 42.42
C LYS A 2 -29.32 1.60 40.97
N THR A 3 -30.51 2.12 40.65
CA THR A 3 -30.88 2.55 39.27
C THR A 3 -30.06 3.73 38.74
N ILE A 4 -29.64 4.67 39.60
CA ILE A 4 -28.83 5.84 39.21
C ILE A 4 -27.42 5.42 38.77
N LYS A 5 -26.85 4.38 39.39
CA LYS A 5 -25.51 3.87 39.04
C LYS A 5 -25.49 3.22 37.63
N TYR A 6 -26.57 2.54 37.24
CA TYR A 6 -26.66 1.94 35.91
C TYR A 6 -26.90 2.98 34.80
N LEU A 7 -27.63 4.05 35.14
CA LEU A 7 -27.88 5.14 34.20
C LEU A 7 -26.56 5.90 33.87
N SER A 8 -25.72 6.15 34.89
CA SER A 8 -24.42 6.82 34.69
C SER A 8 -23.43 5.94 33.93
N LEU A 9 -23.44 4.63 34.15
CA LEU A 9 -22.58 3.69 33.42
C LEU A 9 -22.99 3.57 31.93
N ALA A 10 -24.30 3.53 31.66
CA ALA A 10 -24.82 3.49 30.27
C ALA A 10 -24.49 4.78 29.52
N MET A 11 -24.56 5.95 30.14
CA MET A 11 -24.23 7.22 29.55
C MET A 11 -22.73 7.35 29.23
N LEU A 12 -21.86 6.78 30.05
CA LEU A 12 -20.42 6.73 29.81
C LEU A 12 -20.06 5.86 28.60
N CYS A 13 -20.74 4.71 28.42
CA CYS A 13 -20.53 3.82 27.28
C CYS A 13 -20.93 4.48 25.96
N VAL A 14 -22.03 5.26 25.91
CA VAL A 14 -22.47 5.96 24.71
C VAL A 14 -21.49 7.07 24.32
N ALA A 15 -20.90 7.79 25.28
CA ALA A 15 -19.91 8.83 25.01
C ALA A 15 -18.62 8.27 24.39
N VAL A 16 -18.20 7.06 24.76
CA VAL A 16 -17.03 6.40 24.19
C VAL A 16 -17.28 5.97 22.73
N MET A 17 -18.48 5.49 22.42
CA MET A 17 -18.86 5.06 21.06
C MET A 17 -18.92 6.25 20.09
N THR A 18 -19.46 7.39 20.49
CA THR A 18 -19.53 8.59 19.63
C THR A 18 -18.16 9.22 19.36
N SER A 19 -17.22 9.13 20.30
CA SER A 19 -15.85 9.62 20.09
C SER A 19 -15.07 8.79 19.05
N CYS A 20 -15.30 7.48 19.02
CA CYS A 20 -14.65 6.58 18.07
C CYS A 20 -15.15 6.84 16.63
N THR A 21 -16.46 6.97 16.45
CA THR A 21 -17.10 7.25 15.15
C THR A 21 -16.61 8.57 14.55
N SER A 22 -16.42 9.60 15.37
CA SER A 22 -15.94 10.90 14.91
C SER A 22 -14.48 10.86 14.42
N ARG A 23 -13.62 10.05 15.05
CA ARG A 23 -12.21 9.90 14.64
C ARG A 23 -12.08 9.17 13.30
N GLU A 24 -12.72 8.04 13.16
CA GLU A 24 -12.71 7.27 11.91
C GLU A 24 -13.24 8.09 10.74
N SER A 25 -14.32 8.84 10.96
CA SER A 25 -14.87 9.72 9.93
C SER A 25 -13.85 10.78 9.47
N LYS A 26 -13.17 11.46 10.42
CA LYS A 26 -12.12 12.43 10.09
C LYS A 26 -10.96 11.80 9.31
N ILE A 27 -10.50 10.64 9.75
CA ILE A 27 -9.43 9.90 9.08
C ILE A 27 -9.83 9.51 7.67
N ASN A 28 -11.05 8.99 7.48
CA ASN A 28 -11.54 8.63 6.15
C ASN A 28 -11.62 9.85 5.22
N THR A 29 -12.04 10.99 5.72
CA THR A 29 -12.04 12.24 4.95
C THR A 29 -10.62 12.63 4.53
N LEU A 30 -9.67 12.66 5.48
CA LEU A 30 -8.26 12.97 5.20
C LEU A 30 -7.63 12.01 4.18
N VAL A 31 -7.90 10.71 4.31
CA VAL A 31 -7.42 9.69 3.37
C VAL A 31 -7.94 9.94 1.97
N ASN A 32 -9.25 10.20 1.81
CA ASN A 32 -9.87 10.48 0.52
C ASN A 32 -9.31 11.76 -0.11
N GLU A 33 -9.26 12.85 0.64
CA GLU A 33 -8.73 14.13 0.19
C GLU A 33 -7.27 14.00 -0.25
N HIS A 34 -6.45 13.35 0.57
CA HIS A 34 -5.02 13.19 0.26
C HIS A 34 -4.79 12.33 -0.98
N LEU A 35 -5.51 11.21 -1.14
CA LEU A 35 -5.43 10.39 -2.35
C LEU A 35 -5.86 11.20 -3.58
N SER A 36 -6.96 11.95 -3.49
CA SER A 36 -7.46 12.78 -4.59
C SER A 36 -6.49 13.89 -5.01
N GLN A 37 -5.65 14.37 -4.09
CA GLN A 37 -4.69 15.44 -4.36
C GLN A 37 -3.32 14.93 -4.88
N THR A 38 -3.01 13.67 -4.61
CA THR A 38 -1.63 13.15 -4.83
C THR A 38 -1.52 12.03 -5.84
N LEU A 39 -2.64 11.51 -6.34
CA LEU A 39 -2.63 10.54 -7.43
C LEU A 39 -2.56 11.24 -8.78
N ASP A 40 -1.88 10.61 -9.75
CA ASP A 40 -1.77 11.13 -11.12
C ASP A 40 -3.14 11.26 -11.80
N GLU A 41 -4.00 10.25 -11.63
CA GLU A 41 -5.36 10.22 -12.16
C GLU A 41 -6.39 9.95 -11.05
N PRO A 42 -6.75 10.98 -10.25
CA PRO A 42 -7.63 10.79 -9.09
C PRO A 42 -9.03 10.26 -9.43
N THR A 43 -9.53 10.59 -10.61
CA THR A 43 -10.86 10.14 -11.10
C THR A 43 -10.92 8.64 -11.36
N SER A 44 -9.77 7.99 -11.55
CA SER A 44 -9.67 6.54 -11.74
C SER A 44 -9.61 5.76 -10.42
N MET A 45 -9.48 6.48 -9.30
CA MET A 45 -9.25 5.89 -7.98
C MET A 45 -10.47 5.09 -7.51
N LYS A 46 -10.17 3.90 -6.97
CA LYS A 46 -11.13 3.08 -6.24
C LYS A 46 -10.50 2.60 -4.95
N ILE A 47 -11.00 3.08 -3.81
CA ILE A 47 -10.61 2.58 -2.49
C ILE A 47 -11.27 1.22 -2.27
N GLU A 48 -10.46 0.22 -1.92
CA GLU A 48 -10.92 -1.14 -1.63
C GLU A 48 -11.09 -1.37 -0.14
N SER A 49 -10.18 -0.84 0.67
CA SER A 49 -10.25 -0.96 2.13
C SER A 49 -9.47 0.14 2.82
N VAL A 50 -9.94 0.53 3.99
CA VAL A 50 -9.23 1.37 4.95
C VAL A 50 -9.12 0.60 6.25
N SER A 51 -7.90 0.48 6.81
CA SER A 51 -7.70 -0.20 8.09
C SER A 51 -8.22 0.62 9.25
N GLN A 52 -8.50 -0.05 10.37
CA GLN A 52 -8.64 0.65 11.65
C GLN A 52 -7.36 1.44 11.96
N PRO A 53 -7.50 2.62 12.60
CA PRO A 53 -6.34 3.42 13.00
C PRO A 53 -5.51 2.73 14.10
N ASP A 54 -4.24 2.46 13.79
CA ASP A 54 -3.27 1.96 14.75
C ASP A 54 -2.49 3.13 15.39
N SER A 55 -2.08 3.02 16.65
CA SER A 55 -1.24 4.04 17.29
C SER A 55 0.13 4.14 16.64
N ALA A 56 0.55 5.35 16.25
CA ALA A 56 1.88 5.65 15.77
C ALA A 56 2.82 6.10 16.91
N PHE A 57 4.07 5.68 16.86
CA PHE A 57 5.11 6.00 17.82
C PHE A 57 6.34 6.57 17.12
N GLY A 58 6.17 7.73 16.52
CA GLY A 58 7.14 8.35 15.60
C GLY A 58 7.01 7.85 14.16
N LEU A 59 7.69 8.54 13.24
CA LEU A 59 7.60 8.28 11.80
C LEU A 59 8.52 7.15 11.33
N ARG A 60 9.38 6.66 12.21
CA ARG A 60 10.39 5.62 11.89
C ARG A 60 10.11 4.29 12.57
N TYR A 61 9.21 4.25 13.55
CA TYR A 61 8.90 3.03 14.28
C TYR A 61 7.89 2.16 13.53
N PHE A 62 8.31 0.96 13.22
CA PHE A 62 7.48 -0.12 12.70
C PHE A 62 7.62 -1.35 13.59
N THR A 63 6.50 -2.00 13.87
CA THR A 63 6.52 -3.30 14.55
C THR A 63 7.18 -4.37 13.67
N PRO A 64 7.69 -5.47 14.24
CA PRO A 64 8.26 -6.57 13.43
C PRO A 64 7.29 -7.10 12.37
N LYS A 65 5.99 -7.17 12.70
CA LYS A 65 4.94 -7.59 11.75
C LYS A 65 4.79 -6.60 10.58
N GLU A 66 4.81 -5.31 10.86
CA GLU A 66 4.75 -4.27 9.83
C GLU A 66 6.00 -4.29 8.93
N LYS A 67 7.19 -4.42 9.54
CA LYS A 67 8.44 -4.58 8.78
C LYS A 67 8.38 -5.79 7.85
N GLY A 68 7.96 -6.95 8.37
CA GLY A 68 7.82 -8.17 7.58
C GLY A 68 6.85 -8.00 6.40
N PHE A 69 5.73 -7.32 6.61
CA PHE A 69 4.76 -7.01 5.55
C PHE A 69 5.38 -6.11 4.48
N ILE A 70 6.06 -5.03 4.88
CA ILE A 70 6.70 -4.07 3.96
C ILE A 70 7.78 -4.78 3.13
N PHE A 71 8.68 -5.56 3.78
CA PHE A 71 9.72 -6.32 3.08
C PHE A 71 9.14 -7.32 2.08
N LYS A 72 8.07 -8.02 2.47
CA LYS A 72 7.39 -8.93 1.55
C LYS A 72 6.82 -8.20 0.33
N SER A 73 6.15 -7.07 0.53
CA SER A 73 5.57 -6.29 -0.56
C SER A 73 6.64 -5.79 -1.54
N VAL A 74 7.76 -5.28 -1.02
CA VAL A 74 8.89 -4.85 -1.86
C VAL A 74 9.50 -6.03 -2.61
N LYS A 75 9.73 -7.15 -1.94
CA LYS A 75 10.25 -8.36 -2.58
C LYS A 75 9.36 -8.86 -3.71
N ASP A 76 8.05 -8.99 -3.46
CA ASP A 76 7.08 -9.44 -4.46
C ASP A 76 7.07 -8.49 -5.68
N ALA A 77 7.20 -7.17 -5.45
CA ALA A 77 7.27 -6.16 -6.51
C ALA A 77 8.57 -6.28 -7.33
N THR A 78 9.71 -6.43 -6.65
CA THR A 78 11.01 -6.64 -7.32
C THR A 78 10.99 -7.91 -8.18
N GLU A 79 10.45 -9.02 -7.67
CA GLU A 79 10.30 -10.25 -8.44
C GLU A 79 9.42 -10.04 -9.68
N CYS A 80 8.29 -9.36 -9.52
CA CYS A 80 7.42 -9.02 -10.64
C CYS A 80 8.13 -8.14 -11.69
N LEU A 81 8.89 -7.15 -11.25
CA LEU A 81 9.65 -6.27 -12.14
C LEU A 81 10.74 -7.05 -12.90
N MET A 82 11.50 -7.90 -12.21
CA MET A 82 12.53 -8.75 -12.82
C MET A 82 11.96 -9.68 -13.88
N GLU A 83 10.82 -10.34 -13.59
CA GLU A 83 10.15 -11.20 -14.56
C GLU A 83 9.69 -10.43 -15.81
N ARG A 84 9.12 -9.24 -15.63
CA ARG A 84 8.60 -8.41 -16.72
C ARG A 84 9.69 -7.80 -17.61
N THR A 85 10.86 -7.55 -17.03
CA THR A 85 12.03 -7.00 -17.74
C THR A 85 13.02 -8.07 -18.16
N ASN A 86 12.64 -9.35 -18.13
CA ASN A 86 13.54 -10.48 -18.39
C ASN A 86 14.89 -10.32 -17.64
N TYR A 87 14.81 -10.11 -16.33
CA TYR A 87 15.96 -9.89 -15.45
C TYR A 87 16.85 -8.72 -15.88
N MET A 88 16.24 -7.62 -16.34
CA MET A 88 16.90 -6.42 -16.84
C MET A 88 17.72 -6.64 -18.13
N MET A 89 17.60 -7.79 -18.78
CA MET A 89 18.29 -8.10 -20.04
C MET A 89 17.59 -7.46 -21.25
N ASP A 90 16.28 -7.28 -21.15
CA ASP A 90 15.46 -6.63 -22.16
C ASP A 90 14.51 -5.66 -21.44
N PRO A 91 14.98 -4.45 -21.10
CA PRO A 91 14.14 -3.47 -20.44
C PRO A 91 13.08 -2.99 -21.44
N ASN A 92 11.90 -3.59 -21.38
CA ASN A 92 10.76 -3.14 -22.18
C ASN A 92 10.27 -1.79 -21.65
N MET A 93 10.89 -0.72 -22.15
CA MET A 93 10.54 0.66 -21.80
C MET A 93 9.09 1.03 -22.14
N ASN A 94 8.38 0.19 -22.87
CA ASN A 94 6.96 0.36 -23.20
C ASN A 94 6.02 -0.41 -22.25
N ASP A 95 6.55 -1.20 -21.30
CA ASP A 95 5.72 -1.86 -20.29
C ASP A 95 5.31 -0.84 -19.21
N ALA A 96 4.14 -0.24 -19.40
CA ALA A 96 3.58 0.77 -18.49
C ALA A 96 3.42 0.26 -17.04
N TYR A 97 3.14 -1.04 -16.88
CA TYR A 97 3.01 -1.63 -15.55
C TYR A 97 4.39 -1.79 -14.88
N ALA A 98 5.39 -2.27 -15.60
CA ALA A 98 6.76 -2.36 -15.09
C ALA A 98 7.29 -0.99 -14.68
N MET A 99 7.07 0.04 -15.51
CA MET A 99 7.45 1.42 -15.18
C MET A 99 6.73 1.93 -13.92
N THR A 100 5.45 1.61 -13.75
CA THR A 100 4.68 1.99 -12.56
C THR A 100 5.25 1.33 -11.30
N ILE A 101 5.53 0.02 -11.36
CA ILE A 101 6.11 -0.71 -10.22
C ILE A 101 7.51 -0.19 -9.89
N ALA A 102 8.34 0.07 -10.89
CA ALA A 102 9.70 0.62 -10.70
C ALA A 102 9.67 2.00 -10.01
N ASP A 103 8.77 2.89 -10.44
CA ASP A 103 8.59 4.20 -9.78
C ASP A 103 8.20 4.06 -8.31
N MET A 104 7.26 3.15 -8.02
CA MET A 104 6.82 2.92 -6.64
C MET A 104 7.95 2.32 -5.78
N GLU A 105 8.73 1.36 -6.30
CA GLU A 105 9.88 0.79 -5.60
C GLU A 105 10.96 1.83 -5.31
N MET A 106 11.22 2.70 -6.27
CA MET A 106 12.19 3.80 -6.09
C MET A 106 11.75 4.74 -4.97
N GLN A 107 10.47 5.10 -4.93
CA GLN A 107 9.92 5.94 -3.85
C GLN A 107 9.97 5.24 -2.48
N VAL A 108 9.66 3.94 -2.43
CA VAL A 108 9.77 3.14 -1.20
C VAL A 108 11.21 3.09 -0.73
N SER A 109 12.15 2.82 -1.63
CA SER A 109 13.57 2.74 -1.31
C SER A 109 14.10 4.07 -0.76
N ALA A 110 13.77 5.19 -1.41
CA ALA A 110 14.20 6.51 -0.96
C ALA A 110 13.64 6.91 0.42
N ASN A 111 12.40 6.52 0.71
CA ASN A 111 11.68 6.97 1.91
C ASN A 111 11.76 6.02 3.11
N LEU A 112 11.99 4.74 2.89
CA LEU A 112 11.85 3.71 3.92
C LEU A 112 13.12 2.92 4.23
N TYR A 113 14.07 2.79 3.29
CA TYR A 113 15.19 1.87 3.45
C TYR A 113 16.00 2.14 4.73
N GLY A 114 16.31 3.41 5.01
CA GLY A 114 17.01 3.81 6.23
C GLY A 114 16.21 3.57 7.52
N ASN A 115 14.88 3.48 7.42
CA ASN A 115 14.00 3.28 8.57
C ASN A 115 13.71 1.79 8.82
N LEU A 116 13.80 0.95 7.79
CA LEU A 116 13.52 -0.49 7.89
C LEU A 116 14.75 -1.26 8.35
N LEU A 117 15.94 -0.86 7.91
CA LEU A 117 17.21 -1.51 8.28
C LEU A 117 17.69 -1.09 9.68
N GLY A 118 17.29 0.09 10.15
CA GLY A 118 17.63 0.58 11.48
C GLY A 118 16.66 0.09 12.56
N GLU A 119 17.17 -0.07 13.77
CA GLU A 119 16.33 -0.20 14.98
C GLU A 119 15.92 1.19 15.44
N ALA A 120 14.69 1.61 15.08
CA ALA A 120 14.11 2.79 15.68
C ALA A 120 13.45 2.39 17.01
N PRO A 121 13.85 3.00 18.14
CA PRO A 121 13.20 2.74 19.40
C PRO A 121 11.74 3.19 19.34
N LYS A 122 10.88 2.46 20.04
CA LYS A 122 9.49 2.87 20.20
C LYS A 122 9.45 4.19 20.99
N GLY A 123 9.15 5.28 20.29
CA GLY A 123 9.01 6.61 20.88
C GLY A 123 7.68 6.80 21.62
N VAL A 124 7.38 8.07 21.92
CA VAL A 124 6.08 8.46 22.47
C VAL A 124 5.00 8.42 21.38
N PHE A 125 3.74 8.30 21.80
CA PHE A 125 2.60 8.37 20.88
C PHE A 125 2.65 9.67 20.07
N SER A 126 2.65 9.55 18.75
CA SER A 126 2.79 10.66 17.81
C SER A 126 1.56 10.90 16.93
N GLY A 127 0.58 10.00 16.96
CA GLY A 127 -0.62 10.08 16.15
C GLY A 127 -1.08 8.69 15.70
N TRP A 128 -1.58 8.58 14.47
CA TRP A 128 -2.25 7.39 13.98
C TRP A 128 -1.59 6.89 12.69
N LYS A 129 -1.51 5.57 12.55
CA LYS A 129 -1.18 4.89 11.30
C LYS A 129 -2.42 4.29 10.68
N VAL A 130 -2.63 4.54 9.39
CA VAL A 130 -3.75 3.96 8.63
C VAL A 130 -3.23 3.41 7.32
N ARG A 131 -3.72 2.25 6.94
CA ARG A 131 -3.36 1.59 5.68
C ARG A 131 -4.58 1.54 4.78
N THR A 132 -4.44 2.04 3.58
CA THR A 132 -5.52 2.10 2.59
C THR A 132 -5.10 1.35 1.35
N SER A 133 -5.84 0.29 1.01
CA SER A 133 -5.66 -0.40 -0.26
C SER A 133 -6.55 0.25 -1.31
N TYR A 134 -5.98 0.54 -2.47
CA TYR A 134 -6.67 1.19 -3.56
C TYR A 134 -6.15 0.73 -4.92
N THR A 135 -6.96 0.96 -5.95
CA THR A 135 -6.60 0.84 -7.35
C THR A 135 -6.67 2.21 -7.98
N ALA A 136 -5.74 2.54 -8.87
CA ALA A 136 -5.76 3.79 -9.63
C ALA A 136 -5.03 3.60 -10.96
N LYS A 137 -5.15 4.56 -11.87
CA LYS A 137 -4.39 4.62 -13.11
C LYS A 137 -3.13 5.47 -12.90
N SER A 138 -1.99 4.98 -13.35
CA SER A 138 -0.71 5.66 -13.26
C SER A 138 -0.53 6.67 -14.39
N LYS A 139 0.47 7.56 -14.27
CA LYS A 139 0.90 8.47 -15.36
C LYS A 139 1.30 7.74 -16.65
N TYR A 140 1.61 6.45 -16.56
CA TYR A 140 1.93 5.60 -17.72
C TYR A 140 0.69 4.96 -18.36
N GLY A 141 -0.50 5.25 -17.84
CA GLY A 141 -1.77 4.82 -18.43
C GLY A 141 -2.24 3.42 -18.03
N CYS A 142 -1.58 2.71 -17.14
CA CYS A 142 -2.01 1.39 -16.66
C CYS A 142 -2.68 1.48 -15.28
N TYR A 143 -3.60 0.54 -15.01
CA TYR A 143 -4.14 0.36 -13.67
C TYR A 143 -3.16 -0.42 -12.81
N PHE A 144 -2.98 0.05 -11.58
CA PHE A 144 -2.18 -0.61 -10.56
C PHE A 144 -2.94 -0.68 -9.24
N LYS A 145 -2.50 -1.57 -8.37
CA LYS A 145 -3.00 -1.70 -7.02
C LYS A 145 -1.88 -1.39 -6.04
N ALA A 146 -2.20 -0.59 -5.03
CA ALA A 146 -1.26 -0.23 -3.99
C ALA A 146 -1.90 -0.20 -2.62
N GLN A 147 -1.06 -0.25 -1.59
CA GLN A 147 -1.42 0.05 -0.22
C GLN A 147 -0.67 1.29 0.23
N ARG A 148 -1.39 2.38 0.46
CA ARG A 148 -0.84 3.62 1.05
C ARG A 148 -0.89 3.54 2.56
N TRP A 149 0.26 3.81 3.17
CA TRP A 149 0.41 3.98 4.60
C TRP A 149 0.41 5.46 4.93
N PHE A 150 -0.50 5.86 5.79
CA PHE A 150 -0.62 7.22 6.29
C PHE A 150 -0.16 7.30 7.72
N PHE A 151 0.62 8.34 8.02
CA PHE A 151 0.90 8.81 9.38
C PHE A 151 0.13 10.11 9.57
N ILE A 152 -0.84 10.09 10.46
CA ILE A 152 -1.78 11.18 10.72
C ILE A 152 -1.48 11.74 12.11
N ASP A 153 -1.61 13.04 12.28
CA ASP A 153 -1.38 13.70 13.57
C ASP A 153 -2.35 13.22 14.65
N LYS A 154 -2.07 13.60 15.91
CA LYS A 154 -2.85 13.19 17.09
C LYS A 154 -4.32 13.61 17.00
N ASP A 155 -4.56 14.79 16.42
CA ASP A 155 -5.87 15.43 16.35
C ASP A 155 -6.66 15.03 15.11
N CYS A 156 -6.08 14.22 14.22
CA CYS A 156 -6.65 13.82 12.92
C CYS A 156 -6.99 15.03 12.03
N LYS A 157 -6.04 15.99 11.94
CA LYS A 157 -6.18 17.20 11.12
C LYS A 157 -5.30 17.19 9.88
N SER A 158 -4.19 16.43 9.90
CA SER A 158 -3.23 16.43 8.81
C SER A 158 -2.53 15.09 8.62
N VAL A 159 -2.17 14.80 7.38
CA VAL A 159 -1.25 13.71 7.03
C VAL A 159 0.17 14.23 7.17
N ILE A 160 0.95 13.65 8.10
CA ILE A 160 2.34 14.04 8.39
C ILE A 160 3.30 13.39 7.38
N LYS A 161 3.04 12.13 7.04
CA LYS A 161 3.85 11.32 6.13
C LYS A 161 2.99 10.26 5.48
N TYR A 162 3.35 9.90 4.27
CA TYR A 162 2.77 8.74 3.59
C TYR A 162 3.80 8.06 2.71
N PHE A 163 3.52 6.83 2.30
CA PHE A 163 4.22 6.09 1.26
C PHE A 163 3.30 5.00 0.69
N ASP A 164 3.54 4.64 -0.55
CA ASP A 164 2.82 3.59 -1.25
C ASP A 164 3.64 2.31 -1.33
N LEU A 165 3.00 1.18 -1.04
CA LEU A 165 3.56 -0.14 -1.30
C LEU A 165 2.82 -0.74 -2.50
N PRO A 166 3.52 -1.19 -3.54
CA PRO A 166 2.87 -1.90 -4.63
C PRO A 166 2.25 -3.21 -4.14
N ILE A 167 1.03 -3.49 -4.58
CA ILE A 167 0.40 -4.79 -4.42
C ILE A 167 0.40 -5.46 -5.78
N VAL A 168 1.42 -6.24 -6.04
CA VAL A 168 1.47 -7.08 -7.23
C VAL A 168 0.58 -8.28 -6.97
N GLY A 169 -0.53 -8.39 -7.69
CA GLY A 169 -1.42 -9.54 -7.62
C GLY A 169 -0.61 -10.78 -7.95
N GLY A 170 -0.78 -11.85 -7.15
CA GLY A 170 -0.21 -13.14 -7.50
C GLY A 170 -0.67 -13.49 -8.92
N HIS A 171 0.18 -13.28 -9.88
CA HIS A 171 0.01 -13.87 -11.19
C HIS A 171 0.05 -15.37 -10.95
N SER A 172 -1.14 -15.98 -10.86
CA SER A 172 -1.25 -17.43 -11.00
C SER A 172 -0.50 -17.75 -12.27
N ASN A 173 0.57 -18.53 -12.16
CA ASN A 173 1.34 -19.10 -13.25
C ASN A 173 0.39 -19.77 -14.27
N LYS A 174 -0.21 -18.98 -15.16
CA LYS A 174 -0.58 -19.49 -16.46
C LYS A 174 0.74 -19.58 -17.22
N LYS A 175 1.47 -20.66 -17.00
CA LYS A 175 2.46 -21.17 -17.95
C LYS A 175 1.74 -21.18 -19.31
N GLY A 176 1.96 -20.13 -20.10
CA GLY A 176 1.60 -20.12 -21.48
C GLY A 176 2.35 -21.29 -22.12
N ALA A 177 1.62 -22.34 -22.41
CA ALA A 177 2.11 -23.43 -23.22
C ALA A 177 2.54 -22.82 -24.56
N SER A 178 3.81 -22.55 -24.72
CA SER A 178 4.41 -22.33 -26.01
C SER A 178 4.26 -23.64 -26.78
N LYS A 179 3.18 -23.74 -27.58
CA LYS A 179 3.05 -24.79 -28.57
C LYS A 179 4.27 -24.69 -29.48
N GLY A 180 5.15 -25.68 -29.35
CA GLY A 180 6.31 -25.81 -30.16
C GLY A 180 5.98 -25.72 -31.65
N LEU A 181 6.59 -24.75 -32.32
CA LEU A 181 6.69 -24.72 -33.77
C LEU A 181 7.56 -25.92 -34.17
N LYS A 182 6.89 -26.98 -34.64
CA LYS A 182 7.57 -28.08 -35.33
C LYS A 182 8.11 -27.50 -36.65
N GLN A 183 9.40 -27.20 -36.67
CA GLN A 183 10.15 -26.88 -37.88
C GLN A 183 10.26 -28.16 -38.72
N LYS A 184 9.45 -28.23 -39.79
CA LYS A 184 9.61 -29.25 -40.82
C LYS A 184 10.94 -29.02 -41.53
N ARG A 185 11.93 -29.86 -41.26
CA ARG A 185 13.11 -29.99 -42.10
C ARG A 185 12.68 -30.61 -43.41
N HIS A 186 12.74 -29.84 -44.47
CA HIS A 186 12.74 -30.37 -45.85
C HIS A 186 14.13 -30.92 -46.10
N THR A 187 14.24 -32.23 -46.11
CA THR A 187 15.34 -32.96 -46.75
C THR A 187 15.11 -32.93 -48.27
N ASN A 188 15.89 -32.19 -48.99
CA ASN A 188 16.06 -32.42 -50.43
C ASN A 188 17.32 -33.22 -50.65
N GLN A 189 17.13 -34.49 -51.02
CA GLN A 189 18.12 -35.29 -51.74
C GLN A 189 17.92 -34.99 -53.21
N LYS A 190 18.95 -34.54 -53.86
CA LYS A 190 19.51 -35.02 -55.14
C LYS A 190 20.80 -34.30 -55.41
#